data_f51ce6d9c90c44a8f8f5efced2068095
#
_entry.id   f51ce6d9c90c44a8f8f5efced2068095
#
_cell.length_a   1.000
_cell.length_b   1.000
_cell.length_c   1.000
_cell.angle_alpha   90.00
_cell.angle_beta   90.00
_cell.angle_gamma   90.00
#
_symmetry.space_group_name_H-M   'P 1'
#
loop_
_entity.id
_entity.type
_entity.pdbx_description
1 polymer ?
#
loop_
_entity_poly.entity_id
_entity_poly.type
_entity_poly.pdbx_seq_one_letter_code
_entity_poly.pdbx_strand_id
1 'polypeptide(L)'
;ICRPAQFKSSSQNDCWVSSQTELILGKCMKIIDVKVIVTCPGRNFVTIKITTDQGLYGIGDATLNGRELAVASYLTDHLIPCLIGRDASRIEDIWQFFYRGAYWRRGPVGMTAIAAIDVALWDIKAKAANMPLYQLLGGRSRDGVMVYGHANGRDIAETVAEVGRYIDMGYKAIRAQTGVPGLASTYGVSGDKMYYEPADGNLPTENLWSTSKYLNSVPKLFETLRDTYGFDHHLLHDTHHRLTPIEAAQLGKSLEPFKLFWLEDAVPAELQEGFRLFRQHTTTPIAVGEVFSSIHDCQQLISEQLIDYIRTTIVHGGGITHLRRIAHLAELYHVRTGFHGATDLSPITMGAALHFDTWVPNFGIQEYMRHTPETDEVFPHDYHFDNGYLKIGETPGHGVDIDEALAAKYPYQRAYLPVNRLEDGTMFNW
;
A
#
# COMPACT_ATOMS: atom_id res chain seq x y z
N ILE A 1 -9.18 -9.82 -55.41
CA ILE A 1 -9.58 -11.16 -54.92
C ILE A 1 -8.33 -11.72 -54.22
N CYS A 2 -8.15 -11.41 -52.93
CA CYS A 2 -7.14 -12.03 -52.11
C CYS A 2 -7.81 -13.06 -51.21
N ARG A 3 -7.29 -14.29 -51.21
CA ARG A 3 -7.74 -15.38 -50.37
C ARG A 3 -7.20 -15.15 -48.92
N PRO A 4 -7.94 -15.48 -47.87
CA PRO A 4 -7.46 -15.40 -46.50
C PRO A 4 -6.44 -16.52 -46.20
N ALA A 5 -5.34 -16.18 -45.55
CA ALA A 5 -4.37 -17.14 -45.07
C ALA A 5 -4.98 -17.92 -43.89
N GLN A 6 -5.01 -19.24 -44.01
CA GLN A 6 -5.37 -20.14 -42.93
C GLN A 6 -4.22 -20.17 -41.87
N PHE A 7 -4.49 -19.67 -40.69
CA PHE A 7 -3.65 -19.93 -39.50
C PHE A 7 -3.90 -21.39 -39.08
N LYS A 8 -2.89 -22.25 -39.28
CA LYS A 8 -2.83 -23.56 -38.63
C LYS A 8 -2.45 -23.35 -37.18
N SER A 9 -3.29 -23.79 -36.25
CA SER A 9 -2.97 -23.97 -34.86
C SER A 9 -1.94 -25.09 -34.73
N SER A 10 -0.68 -24.76 -34.51
CA SER A 10 0.32 -25.71 -34.01
C SER A 10 0.51 -25.49 -32.51
N SER A 11 0.06 -26.45 -31.74
CA SER A 11 0.39 -26.65 -30.34
C SER A 11 1.86 -27.07 -30.26
N GLN A 12 2.75 -26.12 -30.13
CA GLN A 12 4.11 -26.28 -29.60
C GLN A 12 4.74 -24.89 -29.52
N ASN A 13 4.86 -24.34 -28.32
CA ASN A 13 5.73 -23.22 -28.04
C ASN A 13 7.18 -23.74 -28.04
N ASP A 14 7.71 -24.08 -29.22
CA ASP A 14 9.11 -24.38 -29.39
C ASP A 14 9.92 -23.09 -29.30
N CYS A 15 10.71 -22.99 -28.28
CA CYS A 15 11.73 -21.97 -28.09
C CYS A 15 12.78 -22.12 -29.22
N TRP A 16 12.60 -21.40 -30.35
CA TRP A 16 13.56 -21.37 -31.44
C TRP A 16 14.78 -20.52 -31.04
N VAL A 17 15.77 -21.16 -30.42
CA VAL A 17 17.09 -20.55 -30.23
C VAL A 17 18.17 -21.59 -30.50
N SER A 18 19.03 -21.33 -31.49
CA SER A 18 20.20 -22.16 -31.75
C SER A 18 21.18 -22.09 -30.57
N SER A 19 21.97 -23.13 -30.36
CA SER A 19 22.90 -23.30 -29.23
C SER A 19 23.93 -22.16 -29.04
N GLN A 20 24.12 -21.29 -30.00
CA GLN A 20 24.96 -20.08 -29.88
C GLN A 20 24.19 -18.84 -29.40
N THR A 21 22.87 -18.84 -29.53
CA THR A 21 21.99 -17.75 -29.03
C THR A 21 21.62 -17.98 -27.55
N GLU A 22 21.72 -19.20 -27.03
CA GLU A 22 21.53 -19.51 -25.60
C GLU A 22 22.57 -18.84 -24.68
N LEU A 23 23.74 -18.47 -25.19
CA LEU A 23 24.78 -17.76 -24.42
C LEU A 23 24.51 -16.25 -24.29
N ILE A 24 23.62 -15.68 -25.10
CA ILE A 24 23.32 -14.23 -25.14
C ILE A 24 21.95 -13.93 -24.54
N LEU A 25 21.00 -14.85 -24.64
CA LEU A 25 19.69 -14.79 -23.99
C LEU A 25 19.74 -15.71 -22.77
N GLY A 26 19.71 -15.13 -21.55
CA GLY A 26 19.68 -15.90 -20.31
C GLY A 26 18.65 -17.05 -20.41
N LYS A 27 18.95 -18.24 -19.82
CA LYS A 27 18.04 -19.38 -19.83
C LYS A 27 16.63 -18.95 -19.46
N CYS A 28 15.64 -19.29 -20.30
CA CYS A 28 14.22 -19.13 -19.99
C CYS A 28 13.93 -19.78 -18.62
N MET A 29 13.35 -19.02 -17.72
CA MET A 29 13.05 -19.44 -16.34
C MET A 29 11.55 -19.68 -16.24
N LYS A 30 11.12 -20.94 -16.43
CA LYS A 30 9.69 -21.28 -16.50
C LYS A 30 9.07 -21.35 -15.12
N ILE A 31 7.91 -20.75 -14.97
CA ILE A 31 7.05 -20.89 -13.80
C ILE A 31 6.45 -22.31 -13.82
N ILE A 32 6.69 -23.09 -12.78
CA ILE A 32 6.24 -24.48 -12.68
C ILE A 32 5.22 -24.72 -11.58
N ASP A 33 5.20 -23.87 -10.55
CA ASP A 33 4.24 -23.96 -9.45
C ASP A 33 3.88 -22.56 -8.92
N VAL A 34 2.63 -22.42 -8.50
CA VAL A 34 2.14 -21.18 -7.86
C VAL A 34 1.18 -21.56 -6.74
N LYS A 35 1.45 -21.06 -5.55
CA LYS A 35 0.60 -21.23 -4.37
C LYS A 35 -0.03 -19.93 -3.95
N VAL A 36 -1.27 -19.98 -3.49
CA VAL A 36 -1.95 -18.89 -2.76
C VAL A 36 -2.09 -19.33 -1.30
N ILE A 37 -1.50 -18.58 -0.40
CA ILE A 37 -1.48 -18.87 1.03
C ILE A 37 -2.31 -17.79 1.72
N VAL A 38 -3.38 -18.21 2.40
CA VAL A 38 -4.24 -17.32 3.20
C VAL A 38 -4.01 -17.64 4.67
N THR A 39 -3.59 -16.65 5.45
CA THR A 39 -3.23 -16.84 6.86
C THR A 39 -3.69 -15.67 7.71
N CYS A 40 -3.90 -15.89 9.02
CA CYS A 40 -4.35 -14.87 9.96
C CYS A 40 -3.50 -14.86 11.26
N PRO A 41 -2.21 -14.51 11.21
CA PRO A 41 -1.39 -14.32 12.40
C PRO A 41 -1.67 -12.93 13.02
N GLY A 42 -2.85 -12.80 13.66
CA GLY A 42 -3.37 -11.52 14.17
C GLY A 42 -4.24 -10.76 13.17
N ARG A 43 -3.95 -10.85 11.86
CA ARG A 43 -4.75 -10.27 10.75
C ARG A 43 -4.71 -11.18 9.55
N ASN A 44 -5.69 -11.02 8.64
CA ASN A 44 -5.74 -11.81 7.41
C ASN A 44 -4.74 -11.28 6.39
N PHE A 45 -3.90 -12.16 5.86
CA PHE A 45 -3.00 -11.89 4.75
C PHE A 45 -3.17 -12.93 3.65
N VAL A 46 -2.98 -12.50 2.41
CA VAL A 46 -2.96 -13.37 1.23
C VAL A 46 -1.60 -13.23 0.56
N THR A 47 -0.88 -14.33 0.46
CA THR A 47 0.45 -14.37 -0.17
C THR A 47 0.39 -15.25 -1.42
N ILE A 48 0.97 -14.78 -2.53
CA ILE A 48 1.31 -15.64 -3.67
C ILE A 48 2.77 -16.05 -3.58
N LYS A 49 3.04 -17.33 -3.84
CA LYS A 49 4.40 -17.87 -3.99
C LYS A 49 4.54 -18.50 -5.36
N ILE A 50 5.47 -17.98 -6.18
CA ILE A 50 5.74 -18.43 -7.55
C ILE A 50 7.08 -19.16 -7.55
N THR A 51 7.10 -20.40 -8.05
CA THR A 51 8.31 -21.24 -8.14
C THR A 51 8.67 -21.52 -9.60
N THR A 52 9.96 -21.50 -9.90
CA THR A 52 10.51 -21.71 -11.25
C THR A 52 11.20 -23.06 -11.40
N ASP A 53 11.38 -23.51 -12.64
CA ASP A 53 12.12 -24.75 -13.00
C ASP A 53 13.62 -24.69 -12.64
N GLN A 54 14.12 -23.53 -12.24
CA GLN A 54 15.50 -23.36 -11.75
C GLN A 54 15.61 -23.41 -10.22
N GLY A 55 14.50 -23.71 -9.52
CA GLY A 55 14.43 -23.81 -8.06
C GLY A 55 14.37 -22.44 -7.34
N LEU A 56 14.33 -21.33 -8.08
CA LEU A 56 14.07 -20.01 -7.49
C LEU A 56 12.59 -19.82 -7.24
N TYR A 57 12.28 -19.12 -6.16
CA TYR A 57 10.92 -18.67 -5.89
C TYR A 57 10.88 -17.20 -5.47
N GLY A 58 9.74 -16.58 -5.70
CA GLY A 58 9.43 -15.25 -5.20
C GLY A 58 8.06 -15.22 -4.58
N ILE A 59 7.86 -14.26 -3.68
CA ILE A 59 6.60 -14.05 -2.99
C ILE A 59 6.08 -12.63 -3.22
N GLY A 60 4.75 -12.49 -3.18
CA GLY A 60 4.07 -11.20 -3.30
C GLY A 60 2.86 -11.15 -2.39
N ASP A 61 2.55 -9.98 -1.90
CA ASP A 61 1.36 -9.73 -1.10
C ASP A 61 0.13 -9.50 -2.00
N ALA A 62 -0.94 -10.22 -1.72
CA ALA A 62 -2.23 -10.15 -2.41
C ALA A 62 -3.37 -9.74 -1.45
N THR A 63 -3.03 -9.12 -0.32
CA THR A 63 -4.00 -8.76 0.69
C THR A 63 -4.84 -7.57 0.22
N LEU A 64 -6.16 -7.74 0.25
CA LEU A 64 -7.14 -6.66 0.10
C LEU A 64 -8.10 -6.77 1.28
N ASN A 65 -7.94 -5.88 2.22
CA ASN A 65 -8.65 -5.91 3.49
C ASN A 65 -10.18 -5.99 3.31
N GLY A 66 -10.79 -7.00 3.95
CA GLY A 66 -12.22 -7.30 3.84
C GLY A 66 -12.64 -7.98 2.51
N ARG A 67 -11.68 -8.27 1.60
CA ARG A 67 -11.92 -8.95 0.32
C ARG A 67 -10.84 -9.99 0.01
N GLU A 68 -10.17 -10.49 1.03
CA GLU A 68 -9.02 -11.39 0.92
C GLU A 68 -9.35 -12.62 0.07
N LEU A 69 -10.49 -13.27 0.36
CA LEU A 69 -10.92 -14.46 -0.36
C LEU A 69 -11.32 -14.18 -1.81
N ALA A 70 -11.78 -12.96 -2.13
CA ALA A 70 -12.07 -12.57 -3.51
C ALA A 70 -10.78 -12.50 -4.35
N VAL A 71 -9.71 -11.95 -3.79
CA VAL A 71 -8.41 -11.90 -4.46
C VAL A 71 -7.80 -13.30 -4.56
N ALA A 72 -7.87 -14.09 -3.49
CA ALA A 72 -7.38 -15.47 -3.46
C ALA A 72 -8.06 -16.34 -4.53
N SER A 73 -9.40 -16.28 -4.65
CA SER A 73 -10.16 -16.98 -5.69
C SER A 73 -9.79 -16.48 -7.10
N TYR A 74 -9.69 -15.17 -7.30
CA TYR A 74 -9.33 -14.60 -8.61
C TYR A 74 -7.93 -15.06 -9.04
N LEU A 75 -6.97 -15.09 -8.14
CA LEU A 75 -5.63 -15.65 -8.40
C LEU A 75 -5.73 -17.13 -8.77
N THR A 76 -6.36 -17.94 -7.92
CA THR A 76 -6.39 -19.41 -8.05
C THR A 76 -7.13 -19.87 -9.30
N ASP A 77 -8.31 -19.29 -9.54
CA ASP A 77 -9.23 -19.82 -10.55
C ASP A 77 -9.00 -19.22 -11.95
N HIS A 78 -8.43 -18.00 -12.02
CA HIS A 78 -8.31 -17.27 -13.28
C HIS A 78 -6.89 -16.93 -13.71
N LEU A 79 -6.00 -16.48 -12.79
CA LEU A 79 -4.70 -16.00 -13.19
C LEU A 79 -3.62 -17.09 -13.19
N ILE A 80 -3.58 -17.95 -12.18
CA ILE A 80 -2.59 -19.02 -12.05
C ILE A 80 -2.59 -19.98 -13.23
N PRO A 81 -3.75 -20.48 -13.75
CA PRO A 81 -3.75 -21.33 -14.93
C PRO A 81 -3.11 -20.70 -16.16
N CYS A 82 -3.17 -19.37 -16.27
CA CYS A 82 -2.55 -18.61 -17.36
C CYS A 82 -1.08 -18.26 -17.10
N LEU A 83 -0.60 -18.40 -15.86
CA LEU A 83 0.75 -18.04 -15.44
C LEU A 83 1.73 -19.22 -15.61
N ILE A 84 1.27 -20.44 -15.33
CA ILE A 84 2.07 -21.66 -15.44
C ILE A 84 2.67 -21.83 -16.85
N GLY A 85 3.95 -22.15 -16.91
CA GLY A 85 4.72 -22.34 -18.15
C GLY A 85 5.26 -21.05 -18.77
N ARG A 86 4.90 -19.86 -18.25
CA ARG A 86 5.47 -18.60 -18.72
C ARG A 86 6.89 -18.42 -18.21
N ASP A 87 7.63 -17.59 -18.90
CA ASP A 87 8.97 -17.16 -18.49
C ASP A 87 8.87 -16.04 -17.43
N ALA A 88 9.32 -16.37 -16.20
CA ALA A 88 9.29 -15.45 -15.06
C ALA A 88 10.12 -14.18 -15.29
N SER A 89 11.08 -14.18 -16.23
CA SER A 89 11.89 -13.01 -16.54
C SER A 89 11.11 -11.91 -17.32
N ARG A 90 9.98 -12.27 -17.93
CA ARG A 90 9.15 -11.40 -18.78
C ARG A 90 8.09 -10.65 -17.99
N ILE A 91 8.51 -9.93 -16.95
CA ILE A 91 7.61 -9.27 -15.99
C ILE A 91 6.62 -8.33 -16.68
N GLU A 92 7.11 -7.43 -17.55
CA GLU A 92 6.26 -6.46 -18.26
C GLU A 92 5.23 -7.16 -19.17
N ASP A 93 5.63 -8.21 -19.90
CA ASP A 93 4.72 -8.97 -20.76
C ASP A 93 3.61 -9.66 -19.96
N ILE A 94 3.95 -10.27 -18.82
CA ILE A 94 3.00 -10.91 -17.90
C ILE A 94 2.05 -9.87 -17.31
N TRP A 95 2.58 -8.72 -16.88
CA TRP A 95 1.77 -7.62 -16.37
C TRP A 95 0.75 -7.14 -17.42
N GLN A 96 1.23 -6.89 -18.65
CA GLN A 96 0.36 -6.45 -19.75
C GLN A 96 -0.66 -7.52 -20.15
N PHE A 97 -0.28 -8.81 -20.11
CA PHE A 97 -1.17 -9.90 -20.40
C PHE A 97 -2.37 -9.92 -19.45
N PHE A 98 -2.14 -9.81 -18.14
CA PHE A 98 -3.22 -9.80 -17.15
C PHE A 98 -4.03 -8.51 -17.16
N TYR A 99 -3.39 -7.37 -17.38
CA TYR A 99 -4.07 -6.09 -17.40
C TYR A 99 -4.88 -5.90 -18.69
N ARG A 100 -4.26 -6.08 -19.87
CA ARG A 100 -4.93 -5.86 -21.16
C ARG A 100 -5.82 -7.02 -21.58
N GLY A 101 -5.50 -8.24 -21.18
CA GLY A 101 -6.30 -9.44 -21.43
C GLY A 101 -7.63 -9.42 -20.67
N ALA A 102 -7.74 -8.73 -19.56
CA ALA A 102 -8.99 -8.51 -18.85
C ALA A 102 -9.78 -7.38 -19.53
N TYR A 103 -11.00 -7.68 -20.00
CA TYR A 103 -11.89 -6.65 -20.55
C TYR A 103 -12.33 -5.66 -19.46
N TRP A 104 -12.74 -6.18 -18.28
CA TRP A 104 -13.09 -5.43 -17.09
C TRP A 104 -11.83 -5.12 -16.29
N ARG A 105 -11.14 -4.04 -16.67
CA ARG A 105 -9.86 -3.62 -16.09
C ARG A 105 -10.07 -2.73 -14.88
N ARG A 106 -8.97 -2.58 -14.11
CA ARG A 106 -8.90 -1.72 -12.92
C ARG A 106 -9.69 -2.33 -11.76
N GLY A 107 -9.82 -1.56 -10.70
CA GLY A 107 -10.45 -1.99 -9.48
C GLY A 107 -9.54 -2.80 -8.56
N PRO A 108 -9.83 -2.78 -7.25
CA PRO A 108 -8.88 -3.23 -6.25
C PRO A 108 -8.59 -4.74 -6.34
N VAL A 109 -9.58 -5.60 -6.53
CA VAL A 109 -9.36 -7.07 -6.59
C VAL A 109 -8.42 -7.45 -7.73
N GLY A 110 -8.70 -6.95 -8.95
CA GLY A 110 -7.89 -7.29 -10.12
C GLY A 110 -6.47 -6.74 -10.04
N MET A 111 -6.33 -5.48 -9.60
CA MET A 111 -5.03 -4.84 -9.54
C MET A 111 -4.17 -5.37 -8.39
N THR A 112 -4.77 -5.74 -7.25
CA THR A 112 -4.06 -6.42 -6.15
C THR A 112 -3.53 -7.79 -6.60
N ALA A 113 -4.33 -8.57 -7.33
CA ALA A 113 -3.89 -9.85 -7.86
C ALA A 113 -2.72 -9.70 -8.86
N ILE A 114 -2.78 -8.71 -9.76
CA ILE A 114 -1.69 -8.40 -10.70
C ILE A 114 -0.43 -7.94 -9.94
N ALA A 115 -0.60 -7.09 -8.93
CA ALA A 115 0.49 -6.58 -8.11
C ALA A 115 1.24 -7.70 -7.39
N ALA A 116 0.52 -8.65 -6.81
CA ALA A 116 1.12 -9.78 -6.12
C ALA A 116 2.01 -10.63 -7.05
N ILE A 117 1.52 -10.91 -8.27
CA ILE A 117 2.32 -11.60 -9.30
C ILE A 117 3.54 -10.77 -9.67
N ASP A 118 3.36 -9.47 -9.91
CA ASP A 118 4.44 -8.55 -10.28
C ASP A 118 5.56 -8.51 -9.23
N VAL A 119 5.21 -8.33 -7.95
CA VAL A 119 6.17 -8.29 -6.85
C VAL A 119 6.92 -9.61 -6.73
N ALA A 120 6.21 -10.76 -6.81
CA ALA A 120 6.85 -12.07 -6.77
C ALA A 120 7.82 -12.29 -7.95
N LEU A 121 7.50 -11.79 -9.15
CA LEU A 121 8.40 -11.90 -10.30
C LEU A 121 9.62 -10.97 -10.18
N TRP A 122 9.46 -9.77 -9.62
CA TRP A 122 10.58 -8.88 -9.31
C TRP A 122 11.50 -9.50 -8.24
N ASP A 123 10.93 -10.15 -7.23
CA ASP A 123 11.67 -10.88 -6.19
C ASP A 123 12.49 -12.03 -6.81
N ILE A 124 11.89 -12.85 -7.68
CA ILE A 124 12.59 -13.89 -8.44
C ILE A 124 13.75 -13.30 -9.25
N LYS A 125 13.49 -12.19 -9.96
CA LYS A 125 14.48 -11.55 -10.82
C LYS A 125 15.68 -11.02 -10.01
N ALA A 126 15.42 -10.43 -8.86
CA ALA A 126 16.46 -9.94 -7.97
C ALA A 126 17.27 -11.10 -7.35
N LYS A 127 16.62 -12.18 -6.93
CA LYS A 127 17.28 -13.42 -6.48
C LYS A 127 18.11 -14.07 -7.58
N ALA A 128 17.61 -14.13 -8.81
CA ALA A 128 18.36 -14.65 -9.96
C ALA A 128 19.60 -13.82 -10.28
N ALA A 129 19.52 -12.50 -10.07
CA ALA A 129 20.66 -11.60 -10.22
C ALA A 129 21.58 -11.56 -9.00
N ASN A 130 21.25 -12.30 -7.93
CA ASN A 130 21.93 -12.31 -6.65
C ASN A 130 22.16 -10.90 -6.08
N MET A 131 21.12 -10.05 -6.11
CA MET A 131 21.19 -8.69 -5.59
C MET A 131 19.88 -8.27 -4.90
N PRO A 132 19.94 -7.31 -3.97
CA PRO A 132 18.75 -6.70 -3.40
C PRO A 132 17.92 -5.99 -4.48
N LEU A 133 16.62 -5.97 -4.33
CA LEU A 133 15.69 -5.43 -5.33
C LEU A 133 15.98 -3.96 -5.69
N TYR A 134 16.36 -3.11 -4.74
CA TYR A 134 16.70 -1.71 -5.01
C TYR A 134 17.86 -1.54 -6.00
N GLN A 135 18.85 -2.45 -5.97
CA GLN A 135 19.96 -2.46 -6.92
C GLN A 135 19.48 -2.71 -8.35
N LEU A 136 18.53 -3.64 -8.50
CA LEU A 136 17.95 -3.95 -9.81
C LEU A 136 17.10 -2.80 -10.35
N LEU A 137 16.50 -2.00 -9.47
CA LEU A 137 15.73 -0.81 -9.84
C LEU A 137 16.62 0.36 -10.31
N GLY A 138 17.89 0.42 -9.89
CA GLY A 138 18.81 1.47 -10.29
C GLY A 138 19.77 1.94 -9.20
N GLY A 139 19.73 1.32 -8.01
CA GLY A 139 20.63 1.63 -6.89
C GLY A 139 20.02 2.58 -5.86
N ARG A 140 20.78 2.93 -4.84
CA ARG A 140 20.34 3.76 -3.72
C ARG A 140 20.27 5.24 -4.09
N SER A 141 19.17 5.89 -3.77
CA SER A 141 19.03 7.34 -3.68
C SER A 141 19.17 7.84 -2.24
N ARG A 142 19.09 6.95 -1.24
CA ARG A 142 19.20 7.24 0.20
C ARG A 142 19.64 6.04 1.02
N ASP A 143 20.17 6.30 2.23
CA ASP A 143 20.70 5.26 3.13
C ASP A 143 19.66 4.74 4.14
N GLY A 144 18.49 5.37 4.21
CA GLY A 144 17.37 4.98 5.07
C GLY A 144 16.09 5.63 4.62
N VAL A 145 14.99 4.93 4.80
CA VAL A 145 13.65 5.36 4.44
C VAL A 145 13.00 6.00 5.66
N MET A 146 12.79 7.31 5.63
CA MET A 146 12.08 8.01 6.71
C MET A 146 10.66 7.49 6.81
N VAL A 147 10.21 7.22 8.04
CA VAL A 147 8.86 6.69 8.29
C VAL A 147 8.08 7.56 9.27
N TYR A 148 6.75 7.49 9.17
CA TYR A 148 5.88 8.04 10.19
C TYR A 148 5.15 6.94 10.95
N GLY A 149 4.95 7.18 12.25
CA GLY A 149 4.16 6.32 13.14
C GLY A 149 2.78 6.90 13.41
N HIS A 150 1.91 6.09 14.03
CA HIS A 150 0.51 6.42 14.32
C HIS A 150 0.30 6.64 15.81
N ALA A 151 0.20 7.89 16.22
CA ALA A 151 -0.13 8.28 17.59
C ALA A 151 -1.65 8.51 17.69
N ASN A 152 -2.33 7.61 18.37
CA ASN A 152 -3.77 7.63 18.54
C ASN A 152 -4.12 7.71 20.04
N GLY A 153 -5.11 8.50 20.40
CA GLY A 153 -5.58 8.62 21.77
C GLY A 153 -7.10 8.79 21.84
N ARG A 154 -7.70 8.36 22.95
CA ARG A 154 -9.16 8.50 23.19
C ARG A 154 -9.58 9.96 23.36
N ASP A 155 -8.61 10.82 23.72
CA ASP A 155 -8.76 12.26 23.82
C ASP A 155 -7.45 12.98 23.45
N ILE A 156 -7.45 14.31 23.49
CA ILE A 156 -6.28 15.13 23.17
C ILE A 156 -5.14 14.84 24.10
N ALA A 157 -5.39 14.67 25.40
CA ALA A 157 -4.33 14.45 26.39
C ALA A 157 -3.59 13.13 26.16
N GLU A 158 -4.33 12.05 25.92
CA GLU A 158 -3.75 10.75 25.56
C GLU A 158 -3.00 10.82 24.20
N THR A 159 -3.55 11.51 23.21
CA THR A 159 -2.88 11.66 21.91
C THR A 159 -1.58 12.43 22.06
N VAL A 160 -1.55 13.49 22.86
CA VAL A 160 -0.32 14.25 23.17
C VAL A 160 0.72 13.35 23.84
N ALA A 161 0.32 12.56 24.85
CA ALA A 161 1.21 11.62 25.51
C ALA A 161 1.76 10.56 24.52
N GLU A 162 0.91 10.05 23.63
CA GLU A 162 1.31 9.07 22.64
C GLU A 162 2.27 9.65 21.59
N VAL A 163 2.06 10.90 21.14
CA VAL A 163 3.02 11.62 20.29
C VAL A 163 4.38 11.73 21.00
N GLY A 164 4.40 12.06 22.29
CA GLY A 164 5.63 12.09 23.09
C GLY A 164 6.33 10.73 23.10
N ARG A 165 5.59 9.64 23.26
CA ARG A 165 6.15 8.29 23.22
C ARG A 165 6.78 7.97 21.85
N TYR A 166 6.18 8.37 20.74
CA TYR A 166 6.78 8.20 19.40
C TYR A 166 8.03 9.05 19.21
N ILE A 167 8.06 10.26 19.77
CA ILE A 167 9.26 11.12 19.79
C ILE A 167 10.39 10.43 20.54
N ASP A 168 10.12 9.88 21.72
CA ASP A 168 11.09 9.15 22.55
C ASP A 168 11.62 7.88 21.85
N MET A 169 10.80 7.24 21.03
CA MET A 169 11.21 6.13 20.17
C MET A 169 12.06 6.56 18.97
N GLY A 170 12.25 7.87 18.77
CA GLY A 170 13.08 8.43 17.70
C GLY A 170 12.36 8.76 16.40
N TYR A 171 11.02 8.65 16.33
CA TYR A 171 10.28 9.05 15.13
C TYR A 171 10.44 10.54 14.82
N LYS A 172 10.65 10.87 13.55
CA LYS A 172 10.77 12.26 13.06
C LYS A 172 9.44 12.79 12.54
N ALA A 173 8.52 11.89 12.22
CA ALA A 173 7.21 12.19 11.67
C ALA A 173 6.15 11.32 12.37
N ILE A 174 5.02 11.92 12.72
CA ILE A 174 3.98 11.26 13.52
C ILE A 174 2.61 11.70 13.02
N ARG A 175 1.78 10.72 12.64
CA ARG A 175 0.36 10.93 12.36
C ARG A 175 -0.39 10.96 13.70
N ALA A 176 -1.06 12.08 13.99
CA ALA A 176 -1.81 12.25 15.22
C ALA A 176 -3.32 12.18 14.96
N GLN A 177 -4.01 11.33 15.70
CA GLN A 177 -5.46 11.21 15.69
C GLN A 177 -6.01 11.11 17.11
N THR A 178 -7.15 11.77 17.37
CA THR A 178 -7.79 11.78 18.68
C THR A 178 -9.24 11.37 18.58
N GLY A 179 -9.77 10.80 19.64
CA GLY A 179 -11.20 10.64 19.82
C GLY A 179 -11.92 11.99 19.74
N VAL A 180 -13.08 11.99 19.11
CA VAL A 180 -13.90 13.19 18.94
C VAL A 180 -14.93 13.26 20.08
N PRO A 181 -14.99 14.37 20.87
CA PRO A 181 -15.93 14.48 21.97
C PRO A 181 -17.38 14.26 21.53
N GLY A 182 -18.06 13.34 22.22
CA GLY A 182 -19.44 12.98 21.94
C GLY A 182 -19.64 12.00 20.77
N LEU A 183 -18.57 11.38 20.27
CA LEU A 183 -18.62 10.20 19.42
C LEU A 183 -18.05 9.00 20.19
N ALA A 184 -18.73 7.84 20.09
CA ALA A 184 -18.31 6.63 20.79
C ALA A 184 -17.04 6.00 20.19
N SER A 185 -16.81 6.23 18.91
CA SER A 185 -15.66 5.72 18.17
C SER A 185 -15.23 6.73 17.11
N THR A 186 -13.93 6.82 16.89
CA THR A 186 -13.32 7.56 15.77
C THR A 186 -12.33 6.63 15.11
N TYR A 187 -12.34 6.56 13.78
CA TYR A 187 -11.40 5.71 13.05
C TYR A 187 -9.94 5.97 13.47
N GLY A 188 -9.18 4.91 13.59
CA GLY A 188 -7.79 4.97 14.05
C GLY A 188 -7.64 5.13 15.57
N VAL A 189 -8.74 5.36 16.30
CA VAL A 189 -8.76 5.44 17.76
C VAL A 189 -9.66 4.31 18.26
N SER A 190 -9.10 3.12 18.39
CA SER A 190 -9.76 2.00 19.03
C SER A 190 -9.39 1.93 20.51
N GLY A 191 -10.25 1.33 21.32
CA GLY A 191 -9.91 0.97 22.70
C GLY A 191 -8.75 -0.05 22.74
N ASP A 192 -8.97 -1.21 23.33
CA ASP A 192 -7.92 -2.22 23.53
C ASP A 192 -7.61 -3.08 22.30
N LYS A 193 -8.37 -2.93 21.21
CA LYS A 193 -8.26 -3.77 19.99
C LYS A 193 -8.12 -2.97 18.72
N MET A 194 -7.36 -3.50 17.75
CA MET A 194 -7.24 -2.90 16.41
C MET A 194 -8.55 -3.09 15.62
N TYR A 195 -8.86 -2.17 14.72
CA TYR A 195 -10.10 -2.15 13.92
C TYR A 195 -10.36 -3.40 13.07
N TYR A 196 -9.32 -4.13 12.71
CA TYR A 196 -9.38 -5.19 11.72
C TYR A 196 -9.20 -6.57 12.33
N GLU A 197 -9.44 -6.69 13.62
CA GLU A 197 -9.37 -8.00 14.25
C GLU A 197 -10.47 -8.91 13.72
N PRO A 198 -10.22 -10.23 13.73
CA PRO A 198 -11.23 -11.20 13.33
C PRO A 198 -12.55 -10.96 14.04
N ALA A 199 -13.62 -10.95 13.28
CA ALA A 199 -14.94 -10.65 13.76
C ALA A 199 -15.59 -11.91 14.36
N ASP A 200 -15.37 -12.28 15.57
CA ASP A 200 -15.96 -13.42 16.32
C ASP A 200 -17.42 -13.78 15.94
N GLY A 201 -17.73 -13.80 14.63
CA GLY A 201 -19.06 -14.04 14.08
C GLY A 201 -19.98 -12.81 14.04
N ASN A 202 -19.53 -11.67 14.53
CA ASN A 202 -20.32 -10.43 14.55
C ASN A 202 -20.37 -9.76 13.17
N LEU A 203 -21.43 -8.99 12.94
CA LEU A 203 -21.57 -8.10 11.78
C LEU A 203 -20.71 -6.85 11.96
N PRO A 204 -20.50 -6.05 10.88
CA PRO A 204 -19.79 -4.78 10.99
C PRO A 204 -20.37 -3.86 12.06
N THR A 205 -19.51 -3.23 12.84
CA THR A 205 -19.95 -2.20 13.81
C THR A 205 -20.41 -0.96 13.06
N GLU A 206 -21.58 -0.43 13.43
CA GLU A 206 -22.12 0.81 12.90
C GLU A 206 -21.86 1.95 13.90
N ASN A 207 -20.97 2.88 13.51
CA ASN A 207 -20.55 3.99 14.39
C ASN A 207 -21.26 5.28 14.01
N LEU A 208 -21.59 6.09 15.01
CA LEU A 208 -22.10 7.44 14.77
C LEU A 208 -20.96 8.36 14.32
N TRP A 209 -21.20 9.12 13.25
CA TRP A 209 -20.30 10.15 12.75
C TRP A 209 -20.93 11.54 12.79
N SER A 210 -20.11 12.54 13.10
CA SER A 210 -20.48 13.95 13.06
C SER A 210 -19.32 14.81 12.56
N THR A 211 -19.40 15.26 11.32
CA THR A 211 -18.37 16.09 10.69
C THR A 211 -18.16 17.39 11.45
N SER A 212 -19.21 18.03 11.94
CA SER A 212 -19.11 19.30 12.68
C SER A 212 -18.30 19.14 13.99
N LYS A 213 -18.52 18.07 14.73
CA LYS A 213 -17.74 17.76 15.94
C LYS A 213 -16.28 17.51 15.60
N TYR A 214 -16.03 16.75 14.52
CA TYR A 214 -14.69 16.46 14.03
C TYR A 214 -13.93 17.75 13.64
N LEU A 215 -14.50 18.59 12.79
CA LEU A 215 -13.89 19.84 12.34
C LEU A 215 -13.56 20.80 13.50
N ASN A 216 -14.37 20.79 14.56
CA ASN A 216 -14.12 21.58 15.76
C ASN A 216 -13.04 20.98 16.69
N SER A 217 -12.76 19.69 16.61
CA SER A 217 -11.84 18.99 17.48
C SER A 217 -10.40 18.99 16.95
N VAL A 218 -10.23 18.74 15.65
CA VAL A 218 -8.91 18.54 15.03
C VAL A 218 -7.96 19.74 15.20
N PRO A 219 -8.37 21.00 14.95
CA PRO A 219 -7.46 22.13 15.15
C PRO A 219 -6.96 22.26 16.59
N LYS A 220 -7.78 21.93 17.59
CA LYS A 220 -7.40 21.97 19.02
C LYS A 220 -6.34 20.93 19.35
N LEU A 221 -6.40 19.76 18.73
CA LEU A 221 -5.37 18.75 18.86
C LEU A 221 -4.02 19.32 18.40
N PHE A 222 -3.97 19.90 17.18
CA PHE A 222 -2.70 20.38 16.62
C PHE A 222 -2.18 21.63 17.31
N GLU A 223 -3.05 22.50 17.81
CA GLU A 223 -2.67 23.60 18.70
C GLU A 223 -1.96 23.08 19.94
N THR A 224 -2.58 22.13 20.65
CA THR A 224 -2.00 21.52 21.86
C THR A 224 -0.67 20.79 21.57
N LEU A 225 -0.58 20.08 20.44
CA LEU A 225 0.65 19.40 20.06
C LEU A 225 1.78 20.38 19.75
N ARG A 226 1.50 21.48 19.06
CA ARG A 226 2.51 22.51 18.76
C ARG A 226 2.93 23.29 20.01
N ASP A 227 2.00 23.58 20.90
CA ASP A 227 2.30 24.22 22.20
C ASP A 227 3.20 23.32 23.08
N THR A 228 3.02 21.98 22.98
CA THR A 228 3.76 21.01 23.78
C THR A 228 5.14 20.67 23.20
N TYR A 229 5.21 20.42 21.89
CA TYR A 229 6.40 19.84 21.23
C TYR A 229 7.06 20.76 20.19
N GLY A 230 6.49 21.95 19.94
CA GLY A 230 7.02 22.89 18.96
C GLY A 230 6.92 22.36 17.52
N PHE A 231 7.92 22.73 16.69
CA PHE A 231 7.90 22.49 15.24
C PHE A 231 9.03 21.61 14.73
N ASP A 232 9.82 20.99 15.62
CA ASP A 232 10.99 20.18 15.23
C ASP A 232 10.60 18.80 14.67
N HIS A 233 9.36 18.36 14.92
CA HIS A 233 8.82 17.11 14.41
C HIS A 233 7.74 17.36 13.37
N HIS A 234 7.71 16.51 12.34
CA HIS A 234 6.65 16.51 11.36
C HIS A 234 5.37 15.90 11.93
N LEU A 235 4.27 16.62 11.85
CA LEU A 235 2.95 16.11 12.23
C LEU A 235 2.11 15.89 10.97
N LEU A 236 1.35 14.80 10.95
CA LEU A 236 0.46 14.41 9.87
C LEU A 236 -0.95 14.20 10.44
N HIS A 237 -1.96 14.34 9.59
CA HIS A 237 -3.34 14.02 9.95
C HIS A 237 -4.04 13.35 8.77
N ASP A 238 -4.90 12.41 9.09
CA ASP A 238 -5.62 11.59 8.12
C ASP A 238 -7.13 11.68 8.38
N THR A 239 -7.89 11.95 7.34
CA THR A 239 -9.34 12.12 7.41
C THR A 239 -10.14 10.97 6.81
N HIS A 240 -9.49 10.03 6.13
CA HIS A 240 -10.12 8.85 5.53
C HIS A 240 -11.36 9.17 4.69
N HIS A 241 -11.22 10.07 3.70
CA HIS A 241 -12.25 10.40 2.71
C HIS A 241 -13.60 10.89 3.26
N ARG A 242 -13.64 11.43 4.51
CA ARG A 242 -14.89 11.75 5.22
C ARG A 242 -15.41 13.16 4.97
N LEU A 243 -14.67 14.03 4.30
CA LEU A 243 -15.07 15.42 4.15
C LEU A 243 -15.56 15.72 2.74
N THR A 244 -16.54 16.59 2.64
CA THR A 244 -16.86 17.25 1.38
C THR A 244 -15.72 18.21 0.99
N PRO A 245 -15.59 18.62 -0.30
CA PRO A 245 -14.54 19.54 -0.71
C PRO A 245 -14.51 20.86 0.07
N ILE A 246 -15.68 21.39 0.47
CA ILE A 246 -15.77 22.63 1.26
C ILE A 246 -15.32 22.41 2.71
N GLU A 247 -15.65 21.27 3.31
CA GLU A 247 -15.21 20.90 4.66
C GLU A 247 -13.70 20.62 4.69
N ALA A 248 -13.17 19.96 3.66
CA ALA A 248 -11.73 19.77 3.49
C ALA A 248 -10.99 21.11 3.37
N ALA A 249 -11.54 22.05 2.58
CA ALA A 249 -10.99 23.40 2.46
C ALA A 249 -10.99 24.15 3.80
N GLN A 250 -12.07 24.05 4.58
CA GLN A 250 -12.16 24.65 5.92
C GLN A 250 -11.13 24.03 6.88
N LEU A 251 -11.03 22.71 6.91
CA LEU A 251 -10.06 22.01 7.77
C LEU A 251 -8.63 22.36 7.36
N GLY A 252 -8.30 22.23 6.07
CA GLY A 252 -6.96 22.54 5.56
C GLY A 252 -6.55 23.97 5.89
N LYS A 253 -7.46 24.93 5.77
CA LYS A 253 -7.23 26.34 6.15
C LYS A 253 -6.98 26.51 7.64
N SER A 254 -7.76 25.82 8.48
CA SER A 254 -7.62 25.90 9.95
C SER A 254 -6.31 25.26 10.45
N LEU A 255 -5.72 24.35 9.69
CA LEU A 255 -4.48 23.65 10.04
C LEU A 255 -3.21 24.34 9.55
N GLU A 256 -3.29 25.35 8.68
CA GLU A 256 -2.12 26.10 8.16
C GLU A 256 -1.16 26.61 9.27
N PRO A 257 -1.64 27.17 10.40
CA PRO A 257 -0.76 27.66 11.46
C PRO A 257 0.12 26.56 12.07
N PHE A 258 -0.33 25.31 12.01
CA PHE A 258 0.35 24.18 12.63
C PHE A 258 1.36 23.50 11.70
N LYS A 259 1.49 23.91 10.44
CA LYS A 259 2.48 23.46 9.45
C LYS A 259 2.59 21.94 9.40
N LEU A 260 1.49 21.29 9.08
CA LEU A 260 1.48 19.84 8.93
C LEU A 260 2.38 19.41 7.77
N PHE A 261 2.95 18.21 7.86
CA PHE A 261 3.64 17.57 6.76
C PHE A 261 2.67 17.29 5.60
N TRP A 262 1.47 16.79 5.94
CA TRP A 262 0.31 16.72 5.06
C TRP A 262 -1.02 16.57 5.80
N LEU A 263 -2.11 16.88 5.10
CA LEU A 263 -3.46 16.45 5.39
C LEU A 263 -3.83 15.37 4.37
N GLU A 264 -4.14 14.17 4.90
CA GLU A 264 -4.30 12.94 4.14
C GLU A 264 -5.77 12.64 3.91
N ASP A 265 -6.09 12.16 2.68
CA ASP A 265 -7.38 11.58 2.28
C ASP A 265 -8.59 12.42 2.71
N ALA A 266 -8.49 13.76 2.55
CA ALA A 266 -9.52 14.67 3.04
C ALA A 266 -10.85 14.55 2.27
N VAL A 267 -10.76 14.41 0.96
CA VAL A 267 -11.90 14.32 0.03
C VAL A 267 -12.03 12.90 -0.50
N PRO A 268 -13.25 12.37 -0.73
CA PRO A 268 -13.43 11.08 -1.39
C PRO A 268 -12.62 10.98 -2.69
N ALA A 269 -11.88 9.90 -2.84
CA ALA A 269 -10.94 9.70 -3.94
C ALA A 269 -11.62 9.72 -5.32
N GLU A 270 -12.89 9.35 -5.39
CA GLU A 270 -13.73 9.39 -6.59
C GLU A 270 -14.05 10.82 -7.05
N LEU A 271 -14.03 11.78 -6.11
CA LEU A 271 -14.39 13.19 -6.37
C LEU A 271 -13.15 14.02 -6.69
N GLN A 272 -12.42 13.67 -7.75
CA GLN A 272 -11.13 14.29 -8.09
C GLN A 272 -11.24 15.81 -8.37
N GLU A 273 -12.32 16.26 -8.99
CA GLU A 273 -12.57 17.69 -9.20
C GLU A 273 -12.70 18.48 -7.88
N GLY A 274 -13.11 17.82 -6.80
CA GLY A 274 -13.20 18.43 -5.46
C GLY A 274 -11.85 18.88 -4.90
N PHE A 275 -10.75 18.23 -5.34
CA PHE A 275 -9.40 18.64 -4.95
C PHE A 275 -9.02 20.02 -5.47
N ARG A 276 -9.63 20.55 -6.54
CA ARG A 276 -9.42 21.92 -7.01
C ARG A 276 -9.90 22.94 -6.00
N LEU A 277 -11.11 22.74 -5.47
CA LEU A 277 -11.65 23.61 -4.42
C LEU A 277 -10.79 23.53 -3.16
N PHE A 278 -10.42 22.33 -2.77
CA PHE A 278 -9.55 22.12 -1.61
C PHE A 278 -8.20 22.84 -1.79
N ARG A 279 -7.49 22.60 -2.89
CA ARG A 279 -6.19 23.21 -3.19
C ARG A 279 -6.26 24.73 -3.25
N GLN A 280 -7.32 25.32 -3.78
CA GLN A 280 -7.45 26.78 -3.91
C GLN A 280 -7.58 27.50 -2.56
N HIS A 281 -7.97 26.81 -1.49
CA HIS A 281 -8.29 27.40 -0.20
C HIS A 281 -7.31 27.09 0.92
N THR A 282 -6.29 26.27 0.65
CA THR A 282 -5.28 25.96 1.65
C THR A 282 -3.89 25.78 1.07
N THR A 283 -2.88 26.16 1.88
CA THR A 283 -1.46 25.86 1.65
C THR A 283 -0.99 24.63 2.44
N THR A 284 -1.85 24.00 3.24
CA THR A 284 -1.54 22.72 3.89
C THR A 284 -1.27 21.67 2.81
N PRO A 285 -0.12 20.99 2.85
CA PRO A 285 0.19 19.96 1.86
C PRO A 285 -0.86 18.83 1.85
N ILE A 286 -1.16 18.31 0.67
CA ILE A 286 -2.23 17.35 0.43
C ILE A 286 -1.63 16.01 0.00
N ALA A 287 -2.06 14.93 0.65
CA ALA A 287 -1.74 13.56 0.29
C ALA A 287 -3.01 12.74 0.03
N VAL A 288 -2.99 11.88 -0.98
CA VAL A 288 -4.11 10.97 -1.29
C VAL A 288 -3.61 9.80 -2.13
N GLY A 289 -4.25 8.64 -2.01
CA GLY A 289 -4.04 7.60 -3.00
C GLY A 289 -3.95 6.15 -2.52
N GLU A 290 -4.12 5.83 -1.26
CA GLU A 290 -4.10 4.44 -0.77
C GLU A 290 -5.16 3.56 -1.44
N VAL A 291 -6.29 4.14 -1.83
CA VAL A 291 -7.37 3.46 -2.54
C VAL A 291 -7.20 3.45 -4.06
N PHE A 292 -6.18 4.10 -4.61
CA PHE A 292 -5.94 4.13 -6.06
C PHE A 292 -5.37 2.80 -6.56
N SER A 293 -5.98 2.29 -7.60
CA SER A 293 -5.57 1.03 -8.22
C SER A 293 -4.94 1.20 -9.61
N SER A 294 -4.81 2.43 -10.11
CA SER A 294 -4.33 2.70 -11.45
C SER A 294 -3.73 4.11 -11.57
N ILE A 295 -2.77 4.28 -12.50
CA ILE A 295 -2.27 5.61 -12.88
C ILE A 295 -3.39 6.55 -13.34
N HIS A 296 -4.48 6.01 -13.88
CA HIS A 296 -5.65 6.79 -14.30
C HIS A 296 -6.44 7.37 -13.13
N ASP A 297 -6.25 6.84 -11.91
CA ASP A 297 -6.89 7.36 -10.70
C ASP A 297 -6.15 8.57 -10.13
N CYS A 298 -4.90 8.79 -10.52
CA CYS A 298 -4.06 9.87 -9.98
C CYS A 298 -3.46 10.82 -11.04
N GLN A 299 -3.58 10.49 -12.32
CA GLN A 299 -2.95 11.27 -13.39
C GLN A 299 -3.34 12.75 -13.34
N GLN A 300 -4.61 13.06 -13.19
CA GLN A 300 -5.13 14.43 -13.15
C GLN A 300 -4.62 15.16 -11.90
N LEU A 301 -4.72 14.53 -10.74
CA LEU A 301 -4.27 15.11 -9.47
C LEU A 301 -2.78 15.48 -9.51
N ILE A 302 -1.96 14.63 -10.14
CA ILE A 302 -0.52 14.86 -10.30
C ILE A 302 -0.26 15.95 -11.35
N SER A 303 -0.80 15.80 -12.57
CA SER A 303 -0.47 16.70 -13.70
C SER A 303 -0.97 18.14 -13.51
N GLU A 304 -1.99 18.33 -12.70
CA GLU A 304 -2.52 19.64 -12.35
C GLU A 304 -2.04 20.15 -10.97
N GLN A 305 -1.13 19.40 -10.33
CA GLN A 305 -0.54 19.74 -9.03
C GLN A 305 -1.60 20.00 -7.95
N LEU A 306 -2.65 19.20 -7.96
CA LEU A 306 -3.72 19.25 -6.97
C LEU A 306 -3.34 18.58 -5.66
N ILE A 307 -2.25 17.80 -5.66
CA ILE A 307 -1.69 17.11 -4.51
C ILE A 307 -0.17 17.35 -4.45
N ASP A 308 0.42 17.17 -3.26
CA ASP A 308 1.85 17.27 -3.02
C ASP A 308 2.50 15.89 -2.85
N TYR A 309 1.70 14.92 -2.39
CA TYR A 309 2.14 13.54 -2.17
C TYR A 309 1.13 12.57 -2.77
N ILE A 310 1.66 11.57 -3.50
CA ILE A 310 0.87 10.44 -3.99
C ILE A 310 1.04 9.25 -3.05
N ARG A 311 -0.06 8.81 -2.40
CA ARG A 311 -0.09 7.77 -1.37
C ARG A 311 -0.49 6.39 -1.87
N THR A 312 -0.17 6.03 -3.09
CA THR A 312 -0.43 4.67 -3.58
C THR A 312 0.27 3.61 -2.74
N THR A 313 -0.13 2.36 -2.93
CA THR A 313 0.54 1.21 -2.31
C THR A 313 1.00 0.24 -3.39
N ILE A 314 2.08 -0.48 -3.13
CA ILE A 314 2.59 -1.52 -4.03
C ILE A 314 1.51 -2.58 -4.31
N VAL A 315 0.75 -2.98 -3.30
CA VAL A 315 -0.27 -4.03 -3.41
C VAL A 315 -1.46 -3.59 -4.27
N HIS A 316 -2.05 -2.44 -4.00
CA HIS A 316 -3.27 -2.02 -4.70
C HIS A 316 -2.96 -1.27 -6.00
N GLY A 317 -1.79 -0.63 -6.08
CA GLY A 317 -1.35 0.17 -7.22
C GLY A 317 -0.79 -0.63 -8.39
N GLY A 318 -0.93 -1.95 -8.42
CA GLY A 318 -0.54 -2.79 -9.55
C GLY A 318 0.93 -3.22 -9.56
N GLY A 319 1.61 -3.23 -8.40
CA GLY A 319 2.96 -3.71 -8.21
C GLY A 319 4.04 -2.72 -8.63
N ILE A 320 5.29 -3.13 -8.53
CA ILE A 320 6.48 -2.34 -8.79
C ILE A 320 6.49 -1.80 -10.24
N THR A 321 6.13 -2.65 -11.20
CA THR A 321 6.07 -2.27 -12.62
C THR A 321 5.15 -1.09 -12.88
N HIS A 322 3.99 -1.04 -12.22
CA HIS A 322 3.03 0.04 -12.43
C HIS A 322 3.37 1.29 -11.60
N LEU A 323 3.79 1.09 -10.34
CA LEU A 323 4.18 2.21 -9.47
C LEU A 323 5.37 3.00 -10.02
N ARG A 324 6.31 2.37 -10.72
CA ARG A 324 7.39 3.09 -11.42
C ARG A 324 6.85 4.12 -12.40
N ARG A 325 5.76 3.81 -13.11
CA ARG A 325 5.11 4.76 -14.04
C ARG A 325 4.47 5.92 -13.28
N ILE A 326 3.80 5.63 -12.17
CA ILE A 326 3.17 6.64 -11.31
C ILE A 326 4.26 7.55 -10.71
N ALA A 327 5.33 6.97 -10.17
CA ALA A 327 6.42 7.74 -9.57
C ALA A 327 7.16 8.64 -10.57
N HIS A 328 7.41 8.16 -11.80
CA HIS A 328 8.02 8.98 -12.85
C HIS A 328 7.10 10.10 -13.33
N LEU A 329 5.78 9.85 -13.43
CA LEU A 329 4.81 10.91 -13.68
C LEU A 329 4.82 11.96 -12.56
N ALA A 330 4.81 11.51 -11.31
CA ALA A 330 4.83 12.37 -10.13
C ALA A 330 6.13 13.20 -10.06
N GLU A 331 7.28 12.62 -10.36
CA GLU A 331 8.58 13.30 -10.42
C GLU A 331 8.56 14.47 -11.38
N LEU A 332 8.00 14.29 -12.57
CA LEU A 332 7.91 15.32 -13.60
C LEU A 332 7.14 16.58 -13.12
N TYR A 333 6.17 16.40 -12.23
CA TYR A 333 5.34 17.47 -11.68
C TYR A 333 5.72 17.85 -10.23
N HIS A 334 6.88 17.41 -9.74
CA HIS A 334 7.38 17.68 -8.38
C HIS A 334 6.47 17.14 -7.26
N VAL A 335 5.61 16.16 -7.56
CA VAL A 335 4.83 15.43 -6.55
C VAL A 335 5.71 14.30 -5.99
N ARG A 336 5.72 14.15 -4.67
CA ARG A 336 6.53 13.15 -3.97
C ARG A 336 5.73 11.90 -3.66
N THR A 337 6.41 10.77 -3.48
CA THR A 337 5.76 9.53 -3.01
C THR A 337 5.59 9.55 -1.49
N GLY A 338 4.51 8.91 -1.00
CA GLY A 338 4.25 8.75 0.42
C GLY A 338 3.41 7.49 0.60
N PHE A 339 4.03 6.29 0.44
CA PHE A 339 3.27 5.06 0.28
C PHE A 339 2.54 4.62 1.54
N HIS A 340 1.34 4.11 1.31
CA HIS A 340 0.56 3.39 2.31
C HIS A 340 1.28 2.10 2.72
N GLY A 341 1.37 1.85 4.03
CA GLY A 341 2.09 0.72 4.61
C GLY A 341 1.62 0.42 6.04
N ALA A 342 0.31 0.42 6.24
CA ALA A 342 -0.30 0.05 7.51
C ALA A 342 -0.30 -1.48 7.72
N THR A 343 -0.67 -1.95 8.90
CA THR A 343 -0.66 -3.38 9.27
C THR A 343 -1.76 -4.21 8.62
N ASP A 344 -2.62 -3.61 7.80
CA ASP A 344 -3.56 -4.34 6.94
C ASP A 344 -2.89 -4.98 5.72
N LEU A 345 -1.61 -4.70 5.50
CA LEU A 345 -0.75 -5.31 4.49
C LEU A 345 0.35 -6.13 5.18
N SER A 346 0.83 -7.18 4.52
CA SER A 346 1.85 -8.05 5.10
C SER A 346 3.25 -7.41 5.08
N PRO A 347 4.21 -7.94 5.87
CA PRO A 347 5.62 -7.53 5.79
C PRO A 347 6.23 -7.61 4.39
N ILE A 348 5.70 -8.45 3.47
CA ILE A 348 6.14 -8.52 2.07
C ILE A 348 5.93 -7.17 1.37
N THR A 349 4.78 -6.52 1.58
CA THR A 349 4.52 -5.18 1.04
C THR A 349 5.53 -4.18 1.58
N MET A 350 5.80 -4.20 2.88
CA MET A 350 6.79 -3.29 3.48
C MET A 350 8.18 -3.53 2.90
N GLY A 351 8.64 -4.77 2.81
CA GLY A 351 9.94 -5.08 2.18
C GLY A 351 10.04 -4.53 0.76
N ALA A 352 9.05 -4.82 -0.09
CA ALA A 352 9.03 -4.33 -1.46
C ALA A 352 8.95 -2.79 -1.55
N ALA A 353 8.14 -2.15 -0.67
CA ALA A 353 8.03 -0.69 -0.60
C ALA A 353 9.36 -0.04 -0.19
N LEU A 354 10.03 -0.57 0.81
CA LEU A 354 11.31 -0.04 1.28
C LEU A 354 12.41 -0.10 0.21
N HIS A 355 12.46 -1.17 -0.59
CA HIS A 355 13.37 -1.25 -1.72
C HIS A 355 13.02 -0.23 -2.82
N PHE A 356 11.74 -0.03 -3.08
CA PHE A 356 11.25 1.00 -4.01
C PHE A 356 11.60 2.40 -3.50
N ASP A 357 11.33 2.69 -2.24
CA ASP A 357 11.60 3.98 -1.59
C ASP A 357 13.09 4.28 -1.47
N THR A 358 13.91 3.25 -1.30
CA THR A 358 15.39 3.40 -1.33
C THR A 358 15.89 3.87 -2.69
N TRP A 359 15.23 3.43 -3.77
CA TRP A 359 15.60 3.76 -5.14
C TRP A 359 14.97 5.06 -5.65
N VAL A 360 13.64 5.27 -5.43
CA VAL A 360 12.89 6.36 -6.10
C VAL A 360 13.44 7.75 -5.75
N PRO A 361 13.69 8.65 -6.72
CA PRO A 361 14.29 9.96 -6.43
C PRO A 361 13.35 10.92 -5.72
N ASN A 362 12.06 10.94 -6.07
CA ASN A 362 11.02 11.84 -5.52
C ASN A 362 10.32 11.28 -4.28
N PHE A 363 11.06 10.54 -3.45
CA PHE A 363 10.56 10.03 -2.17
C PHE A 363 10.15 11.15 -1.21
N GLY A 364 9.05 10.95 -0.51
CA GLY A 364 8.57 11.80 0.59
C GLY A 364 8.76 11.13 1.94
N ILE A 365 7.90 10.16 2.24
CA ILE A 365 7.88 9.43 3.50
C ILE A 365 7.17 8.09 3.32
N GLN A 366 7.46 7.08 4.16
CA GLN A 366 6.79 5.79 4.19
C GLN A 366 5.92 5.67 5.45
N GLU A 367 4.70 5.21 5.30
CA GLU A 367 3.89 4.81 6.44
C GLU A 367 4.45 3.54 7.07
N TYR A 368 4.50 3.51 8.41
CA TYR A 368 4.97 2.34 9.13
C TYR A 368 4.19 2.11 10.42
N MET A 369 3.45 1.03 10.45
CA MET A 369 2.90 0.43 11.66
C MET A 369 3.63 -0.89 11.92
N ARG A 370 3.97 -1.15 13.19
CA ARG A 370 4.61 -2.40 13.59
C ARG A 370 3.58 -3.53 13.57
N HIS A 371 3.96 -4.64 12.98
CA HIS A 371 3.20 -5.87 13.06
C HIS A 371 3.30 -6.51 14.46
N THR A 372 2.46 -7.51 14.71
CA THR A 372 2.56 -8.32 15.92
C THR A 372 3.75 -9.28 15.80
N PRO A 373 4.32 -9.76 16.92
CA PRO A 373 5.39 -10.77 16.89
C PRO A 373 5.00 -12.02 16.09
N GLU A 374 3.74 -12.46 16.19
CA GLU A 374 3.24 -13.62 15.46
C GLU A 374 3.25 -13.39 13.93
N THR A 375 2.95 -12.17 13.49
CA THR A 375 3.05 -11.78 12.08
C THR A 375 4.51 -11.81 11.62
N ASP A 376 5.42 -11.22 12.39
CA ASP A 376 6.85 -11.17 12.04
C ASP A 376 7.50 -12.56 12.06
N GLU A 377 7.02 -13.49 12.90
CA GLU A 377 7.46 -14.89 12.88
C GLU A 377 7.00 -15.63 11.60
N VAL A 378 5.77 -15.35 11.12
CA VAL A 378 5.25 -15.92 9.86
C VAL A 378 5.96 -15.32 8.66
N PHE A 379 6.33 -14.03 8.73
CA PHE A 379 6.98 -13.29 7.65
C PHE A 379 8.35 -12.76 8.11
N PRO A 380 9.37 -13.61 8.23
CA PRO A 380 10.71 -13.16 8.59
C PRO A 380 11.26 -12.18 7.56
N HIS A 381 11.87 -11.09 8.05
CA HIS A 381 12.37 -10.01 7.21
C HIS A 381 13.69 -9.43 7.73
N ASP A 382 14.45 -8.76 6.85
CA ASP A 382 15.75 -8.18 7.18
C ASP A 382 15.72 -6.65 7.39
N TYR A 383 14.57 -5.99 7.20
CA TYR A 383 14.45 -4.57 7.51
C TYR A 383 14.26 -4.33 9.02
N HIS A 384 14.76 -3.19 9.50
CA HIS A 384 14.63 -2.82 10.92
C HIS A 384 14.49 -1.30 11.09
N PHE A 385 13.85 -0.91 12.19
CA PHE A 385 13.69 0.50 12.57
C PHE A 385 14.94 1.02 13.27
N ASP A 386 15.43 2.18 12.82
CA ASP A 386 16.56 2.90 13.40
C ASP A 386 16.29 4.40 13.43
N ASN A 387 15.95 4.93 14.61
CA ASN A 387 15.81 6.36 14.88
C ASN A 387 15.02 7.15 13.81
N GLY A 388 13.81 6.70 13.52
CA GLY A 388 12.88 7.34 12.58
C GLY A 388 13.02 6.91 11.13
N TYR A 389 13.89 5.96 10.85
CA TYR A 389 14.12 5.38 9.53
C TYR A 389 13.96 3.87 9.56
N LEU A 390 13.47 3.31 8.47
CA LEU A 390 13.63 1.89 8.20
C LEU A 390 14.87 1.68 7.34
N LYS A 391 15.69 0.72 7.77
CA LYS A 391 16.88 0.25 7.06
C LYS A 391 16.56 -1.09 6.44
N ILE A 392 16.94 -1.28 5.18
CA ILE A 392 16.82 -2.55 4.48
C ILE A 392 18.12 -3.35 4.57
N GLY A 393 18.02 -4.69 4.49
CA GLY A 393 19.17 -5.57 4.38
C GLY A 393 19.73 -5.64 2.95
N GLU A 394 20.72 -6.51 2.78
CA GLU A 394 21.36 -6.78 1.49
C GLU A 394 20.99 -8.16 0.93
N THR A 395 19.98 -8.82 1.51
CA THR A 395 19.47 -10.11 1.05
C THR A 395 18.94 -9.99 -0.39
N PRO A 396 19.32 -10.90 -1.32
CA PRO A 396 18.77 -10.90 -2.66
C PRO A 396 17.23 -11.01 -2.65
N GLY A 397 16.56 -10.18 -3.45
CA GLY A 397 15.11 -10.04 -3.43
C GLY A 397 14.66 -8.80 -2.69
N HIS A 398 13.45 -8.84 -2.15
CA HIS A 398 12.89 -7.77 -1.32
C HIS A 398 13.08 -7.98 0.20
N GLY A 399 13.88 -8.98 0.60
CA GLY A 399 14.31 -9.17 1.99
C GLY A 399 13.25 -9.72 2.95
N VAL A 400 12.16 -10.27 2.44
CA VAL A 400 11.09 -10.90 3.24
C VAL A 400 10.84 -12.32 2.73
N ASP A 401 10.54 -13.24 3.64
CA ASP A 401 10.12 -14.61 3.31
C ASP A 401 8.83 -14.98 4.05
N ILE A 402 8.34 -16.20 3.84
CA ILE A 402 7.17 -16.77 4.53
C ILE A 402 7.49 -18.15 5.07
N ASP A 403 7.23 -18.37 6.36
CA ASP A 403 7.18 -19.70 6.95
C ASP A 403 5.82 -20.34 6.66
N GLU A 404 5.75 -21.15 5.59
CA GLU A 404 4.50 -21.83 5.19
C GLU A 404 3.97 -22.79 6.26
N ALA A 405 4.85 -23.42 7.04
CA ALA A 405 4.45 -24.36 8.09
C ALA A 405 3.84 -23.62 9.29
N LEU A 406 4.36 -22.45 9.61
CA LEU A 406 3.80 -21.60 10.65
C LEU A 406 2.53 -20.91 10.16
N ALA A 407 2.50 -20.39 8.93
CA ALA A 407 1.33 -19.79 8.31
C ALA A 407 0.10 -20.74 8.33
N ALA A 408 0.32 -22.02 8.10
CA ALA A 408 -0.74 -23.04 8.13
C ALA A 408 -1.40 -23.22 9.52
N LYS A 409 -0.78 -22.72 10.60
CA LYS A 409 -1.36 -22.75 11.95
C LYS A 409 -2.35 -21.64 12.20
N TYR A 410 -2.39 -20.62 11.36
CA TYR A 410 -3.24 -19.45 11.46
C TYR A 410 -4.27 -19.41 10.31
N PRO A 411 -5.36 -20.21 10.37
CA PRO A 411 -6.34 -20.22 9.30
C PRO A 411 -7.05 -18.87 9.18
N TYR A 412 -7.56 -18.57 7.97
CA TYR A 412 -8.38 -17.39 7.71
C TYR A 412 -9.50 -17.22 8.73
N GLN A 413 -9.68 -16.00 9.18
CA GLN A 413 -10.78 -15.60 10.06
C GLN A 413 -11.52 -14.42 9.41
N ARG A 414 -12.86 -14.53 9.34
CA ARG A 414 -13.65 -13.44 8.76
C ARG A 414 -13.49 -12.18 9.59
N ALA A 415 -13.24 -11.06 8.93
CA ALA A 415 -13.17 -9.73 9.53
C ALA A 415 -14.07 -8.76 8.77
N TYR A 416 -14.53 -7.73 9.43
CA TYR A 416 -15.31 -6.67 8.83
C TYR A 416 -14.73 -5.31 9.21
N LEU A 417 -14.71 -4.40 8.26
CA LEU A 417 -14.49 -2.99 8.54
C LEU A 417 -15.73 -2.38 9.19
N PRO A 418 -15.60 -1.44 10.14
CA PRO A 418 -16.74 -0.71 10.67
C PRO A 418 -17.37 0.16 9.59
N VAL A 419 -18.57 0.62 9.80
CA VAL A 419 -19.27 1.56 8.93
C VAL A 419 -19.75 2.76 9.75
N ASN A 420 -19.93 3.90 9.10
CA ASN A 420 -20.40 5.12 9.76
C ASN A 420 -21.83 5.46 9.38
N ARG A 421 -22.59 6.01 10.35
CA ARG A 421 -23.89 6.63 10.12
C ARG A 421 -23.94 8.03 10.71
N LEU A 422 -24.67 8.91 10.05
CA LEU A 422 -25.03 10.21 10.61
C LEU A 422 -26.12 10.05 11.69
N GLU A 423 -26.38 11.15 12.43
CA GLU A 423 -27.39 11.16 13.51
C GLU A 423 -28.82 10.82 13.02
N ASP A 424 -29.15 11.08 11.77
CA ASP A 424 -30.41 10.74 11.13
C ASP A 424 -30.47 9.29 10.59
N GLY A 425 -29.40 8.50 10.78
CA GLY A 425 -29.29 7.14 10.31
C GLY A 425 -28.74 6.98 8.88
N THR A 426 -28.45 8.08 8.18
CA THR A 426 -27.87 8.02 6.83
C THR A 426 -26.48 7.38 6.85
N MET A 427 -26.22 6.42 5.94
CA MET A 427 -24.87 5.86 5.74
C MET A 427 -23.91 6.96 5.32
N PHE A 428 -22.72 6.94 5.90
CA PHE A 428 -21.69 7.92 5.63
C PHE A 428 -20.37 7.27 5.25
N ASN A 429 -19.42 8.07 4.74
CA ASN A 429 -18.10 7.57 4.38
C ASN A 429 -17.34 7.02 5.59
N TRP A 430 -16.58 6.00 5.31
CA TRP A 430 -15.81 5.25 6.30
C TRP A 430 -14.55 6.00 6.76
#